data_9851d1e762941b47a65a5f20c65dd20b
#
_entry.id   9851d1e762941b47a65a5f20c65dd20b
#
_cell.length_a   1.000
_cell.length_b   1.000
_cell.length_c   1.000
_cell.angle_alpha   90.00
_cell.angle_beta   90.00
_cell.angle_gamma   90.00
#
_symmetry.space_group_name_H-M   'P 1'
#
loop_
_entity.id
_entity.type
_entity.pdbx_description
1 polymer ?
#
loop_
_entity_poly.entity_id
_entity_poly.type
_entity_poly.pdbx_seq_one_letter_code
_entity_poly.pdbx_strand_id
1 'polypeptide(L)'
;SFDPRNYLPTLKHLKDEGFQLVHFGREPYPEIYRAFDVIDYANSPLASFRNDLILASHAGFGLFGSSGISWFAEWMDMPFVMVNMWTIDSPPFSDKAVYLPTLARDLTSGDLVNFEKQLWFRQEHGVFFPHSVYEATDCSAEDILTATRECLEMERVGNVALTENQRRYQETVSAHPTSKQALS
;
A
#
# COMPACT_ATOMS: atom_id res chain seq x y z
N SER A 1 -13.57 0.19 0.86
CA SER A 1 -13.80 1.47 1.54
C SER A 1 -12.53 1.85 2.25
N PHE A 2 -12.18 3.10 2.22
CA PHE A 2 -10.95 3.65 2.75
C PHE A 2 -11.34 4.64 3.86
N ASP A 3 -10.83 4.43 5.08
CA ASP A 3 -11.03 5.37 6.18
C ASP A 3 -9.84 6.33 6.27
N PRO A 4 -10.00 7.61 5.87
CA PRO A 4 -8.90 8.57 5.89
C PRO A 4 -8.35 8.85 7.29
N ARG A 5 -9.09 8.54 8.35
CA ARG A 5 -8.64 8.70 9.75
C ARG A 5 -7.47 7.80 10.09
N ASN A 6 -7.37 6.63 9.45
CA ASN A 6 -6.28 5.69 9.68
C ASN A 6 -4.91 6.23 9.21
N TYR A 7 -4.91 7.25 8.37
CA TYR A 7 -3.68 7.85 7.85
C TYR A 7 -3.17 9.04 8.68
N LEU A 8 -4.00 9.61 9.58
CA LEU A 8 -3.63 10.85 10.29
C LEU A 8 -2.34 10.74 11.12
N PRO A 9 -2.07 9.66 11.88
CA PRO A 9 -0.80 9.52 12.59
C PRO A 9 0.40 9.49 11.64
N THR A 10 0.24 8.85 10.48
CA THR A 10 1.28 8.78 9.45
C THR A 10 1.52 10.14 8.80
N LEU A 11 0.46 10.89 8.45
CA LEU A 11 0.59 12.24 7.89
C LEU A 11 1.31 13.17 8.87
N LYS A 12 0.96 13.07 10.17
CA LYS A 12 1.68 13.82 11.21
C LYS A 12 3.15 13.46 11.26
N HIS A 13 3.48 12.18 11.28
CA HIS A 13 4.86 11.70 11.31
C HIS A 13 5.65 12.21 10.09
N LEU A 14 5.11 12.09 8.90
CA LEU A 14 5.77 12.58 7.67
C LEU A 14 6.00 14.11 7.70
N LYS A 15 5.05 14.87 8.23
CA LYS A 15 5.24 16.32 8.43
C LYS A 15 6.35 16.61 9.45
N ASP A 16 6.40 15.90 10.56
CA ASP A 16 7.43 16.04 11.59
C ASP A 16 8.84 15.69 11.03
N GLU A 17 8.91 14.75 10.07
CA GLU A 17 10.12 14.41 9.30
C GLU A 17 10.48 15.42 8.19
N GLY A 18 9.66 16.45 8.00
CA GLY A 18 9.92 17.54 7.04
C GLY A 18 9.39 17.32 5.63
N PHE A 19 8.58 16.29 5.40
CA PHE A 19 7.96 16.07 4.09
C PHE A 19 6.89 17.13 3.78
N GLN A 20 6.88 17.61 2.54
CA GLN A 20 5.71 18.27 1.97
C GLN A 20 4.76 17.19 1.45
N LEU A 21 3.51 17.20 1.94
CA LEU A 21 2.51 16.20 1.59
C LEU A 21 1.65 16.64 0.41
N VAL A 22 1.42 15.73 -0.54
CA VAL A 22 0.62 15.98 -1.74
C VAL A 22 -0.42 14.88 -1.89
N HIS A 23 -1.69 15.25 -1.97
CA HIS A 23 -2.77 14.34 -2.32
C HIS A 23 -2.77 14.09 -3.83
N PHE A 24 -2.62 12.84 -4.18
CA PHE A 24 -2.38 12.36 -5.52
C PHE A 24 -3.41 11.28 -5.88
N GLY A 25 -3.87 11.26 -7.11
CA GLY A 25 -4.88 10.30 -7.55
C GLY A 25 -6.23 10.95 -7.90
N ARG A 26 -7.27 10.15 -8.00
CA ARG A 26 -8.63 10.59 -8.37
C ARG A 26 -9.64 10.48 -7.25
N GLU A 27 -9.19 10.03 -6.09
CA GLU A 27 -10.05 9.90 -4.92
C GLU A 27 -10.44 11.29 -4.40
N PRO A 28 -11.64 11.44 -3.81
CA PRO A 28 -12.03 12.68 -3.18
C PRO A 28 -11.02 13.09 -2.10
N TYR A 29 -10.67 14.37 -2.07
CA TYR A 29 -9.78 14.92 -1.04
C TYR A 29 -10.44 14.84 0.33
N PRO A 30 -9.85 14.15 1.32
CA PRO A 30 -10.39 14.12 2.67
C PRO A 30 -10.15 15.45 3.38
N GLU A 31 -11.21 16.18 3.71
CA GLU A 31 -11.12 17.51 4.35
C GLU A 31 -10.27 17.52 5.63
N ILE A 32 -10.26 16.39 6.37
CA ILE A 32 -9.42 16.26 7.59
C ILE A 32 -7.91 16.37 7.30
N TYR A 33 -7.46 16.18 6.06
CA TYR A 33 -6.04 16.29 5.68
C TYR A 33 -5.55 17.74 5.63
N ARG A 34 -6.45 18.72 5.59
CA ARG A 34 -6.10 20.16 5.66
C ARG A 34 -5.35 20.52 6.95
N ALA A 35 -5.64 19.82 8.05
CA ALA A 35 -4.94 20.01 9.31
C ALA A 35 -3.43 19.69 9.24
N PHE A 36 -3.00 19.01 8.20
CA PHE A 36 -1.62 18.60 7.96
C PHE A 36 -0.99 19.31 6.75
N ASP A 37 -1.59 20.39 6.26
CA ASP A 37 -1.15 21.12 5.05
C ASP A 37 -0.91 20.23 3.84
N VAL A 38 -1.75 19.20 3.66
CA VAL A 38 -1.68 18.34 2.48
C VAL A 38 -2.18 19.13 1.27
N ILE A 39 -1.33 19.27 0.26
CA ILE A 39 -1.69 19.95 -1.00
C ILE A 39 -2.65 19.07 -1.78
N ASP A 40 -3.84 19.59 -2.08
CA ASP A 40 -4.81 18.92 -2.97
C ASP A 40 -4.45 19.14 -4.44
N TYR A 41 -3.39 18.44 -4.88
CA TYR A 41 -2.98 18.49 -6.27
C TYR A 41 -3.99 17.82 -7.19
N ALA A 42 -4.58 16.71 -6.75
CA ALA A 42 -5.50 15.90 -7.57
C ALA A 42 -6.70 16.69 -8.09
N ASN A 43 -7.21 17.65 -7.31
CA ASN A 43 -8.32 18.51 -7.69
C ASN A 43 -7.87 19.89 -8.22
N SER A 44 -6.58 20.09 -8.44
CA SER A 44 -6.04 21.34 -8.96
C SER A 44 -6.09 21.41 -10.50
N PRO A 45 -6.08 22.59 -11.11
CA PRO A 45 -5.97 22.75 -12.57
C PRO A 45 -4.63 22.25 -13.13
N LEU A 46 -3.66 21.93 -12.27
CA LEU A 46 -2.36 21.40 -12.65
C LEU A 46 -2.36 19.87 -12.80
N ALA A 47 -3.42 19.20 -12.33
CA ALA A 47 -3.53 17.74 -12.41
C ALA A 47 -3.56 17.28 -13.88
N SER A 48 -2.57 16.50 -14.26
CA SER A 48 -2.43 15.93 -15.60
C SER A 48 -1.45 14.76 -15.55
N PHE A 49 -1.59 13.80 -16.46
CA PHE A 49 -0.69 12.65 -16.54
C PHE A 49 0.80 13.07 -16.63
N ARG A 50 1.11 14.13 -17.36
CA ARG A 50 2.49 14.65 -17.43
C ARG A 50 2.99 15.14 -16.08
N ASN A 51 2.18 15.91 -15.37
CA ASN A 51 2.55 16.45 -14.07
C ASN A 51 2.55 15.36 -13.00
N ASP A 52 1.71 14.33 -13.14
CA ASP A 52 1.76 13.13 -12.30
C ASP A 52 3.12 12.46 -12.36
N LEU A 53 3.66 12.26 -13.57
CA LEU A 53 5.00 11.69 -13.76
C LEU A 53 6.11 12.60 -13.18
N ILE A 54 5.99 13.92 -13.35
CA ILE A 54 6.95 14.86 -12.79
C ILE A 54 6.93 14.79 -11.25
N LEU A 55 5.76 14.82 -10.65
CA LEU A 55 5.64 14.72 -9.19
C LEU A 55 6.18 13.39 -8.68
N ALA A 56 5.81 12.26 -9.28
CA ALA A 56 6.30 10.95 -8.89
C ALA A 56 7.83 10.85 -9.01
N SER A 57 8.43 11.43 -10.08
CA SER A 57 9.89 11.39 -10.27
C SER A 57 10.69 12.24 -9.27
N HIS A 58 10.03 13.15 -8.54
CA HIS A 58 10.67 14.00 -7.54
C HIS A 58 10.19 13.71 -6.11
N ALA A 59 9.26 12.79 -5.96
CA ALA A 59 8.77 12.40 -4.64
C ALA A 59 9.83 11.55 -3.91
N GLY A 60 10.09 11.87 -2.66
CA GLY A 60 11.01 11.10 -1.81
C GLY A 60 10.37 9.91 -1.13
N PHE A 61 9.04 9.83 -1.13
CA PHE A 61 8.29 8.74 -0.49
C PHE A 61 6.86 8.69 -1.02
N GLY A 62 6.30 7.48 -1.12
CA GLY A 62 4.91 7.23 -1.52
C GLY A 62 4.10 6.45 -0.50
N LEU A 63 2.82 6.81 -0.35
CA LEU A 63 1.84 6.07 0.45
C LEU A 63 0.61 5.84 -0.41
N PHE A 64 0.37 4.59 -0.82
CA PHE A 64 -0.62 4.25 -1.83
C PHE A 64 -1.57 3.16 -1.35
N GLY A 65 -2.82 3.24 -1.79
CA GLY A 65 -3.68 2.06 -1.88
C GLY A 65 -3.37 1.23 -3.13
N SER A 66 -4.08 0.12 -3.29
CA SER A 66 -4.01 -0.70 -4.51
C SER A 66 -4.59 0.06 -5.71
N SER A 67 -3.76 0.77 -6.45
CA SER A 67 -4.16 1.58 -7.60
C SER A 67 -3.08 1.59 -8.68
N GLY A 68 -3.45 1.97 -9.91
CA GLY A 68 -2.50 2.05 -11.02
C GLY A 68 -1.36 3.04 -10.83
N ILE A 69 -1.52 3.99 -9.92
CA ILE A 69 -0.51 5.02 -9.65
C ILE A 69 0.67 4.49 -8.82
N SER A 70 0.47 3.42 -8.05
CA SER A 70 1.56 2.78 -7.29
C SER A 70 2.66 2.20 -8.21
N TRP A 71 2.34 1.87 -9.46
CA TRP A 71 3.32 1.47 -10.47
C TRP A 71 4.35 2.54 -10.78
N PHE A 72 3.98 3.83 -10.63
CA PHE A 72 4.95 4.92 -10.81
C PHE A 72 6.02 4.91 -9.74
N ALA A 73 5.68 4.53 -8.50
CA ALA A 73 6.64 4.39 -7.43
C ALA A 73 7.70 3.32 -7.77
N GLU A 74 7.26 2.17 -8.28
CA GLU A 74 8.17 1.11 -8.71
C GLU A 74 9.07 1.54 -9.89
N TRP A 75 8.48 2.15 -10.92
CA TRP A 75 9.24 2.58 -12.09
C TRP A 75 10.22 3.71 -11.80
N MET A 76 9.93 4.54 -10.79
CA MET A 76 10.81 5.66 -10.39
C MET A 76 11.78 5.26 -9.27
N ASP A 77 11.82 3.99 -8.88
CA ASP A 77 12.65 3.47 -7.79
C ASP A 77 12.45 4.24 -6.47
N MET A 78 11.24 4.70 -6.23
CA MET A 78 10.85 5.48 -5.06
C MET A 78 10.49 4.55 -3.89
N PRO A 79 10.94 4.83 -2.65
CA PRO A 79 10.47 4.10 -1.48
C PRO A 79 8.98 4.37 -1.23
N PHE A 80 8.20 3.31 -0.95
CA PHE A 80 6.78 3.47 -0.72
C PHE A 80 6.17 2.39 0.17
N VAL A 81 5.03 2.73 0.76
CA VAL A 81 4.14 1.79 1.45
C VAL A 81 2.88 1.58 0.63
N MET A 82 2.55 0.33 0.38
CA MET A 82 1.29 -0.04 -0.26
C MET A 82 0.33 -0.61 0.79
N VAL A 83 -0.82 0.05 0.95
CA VAL A 83 -1.80 -0.22 2.01
C VAL A 83 -3.06 -0.85 1.44
N ASN A 84 -3.68 -1.72 2.19
CA ASN A 84 -4.95 -2.36 1.82
C ASN A 84 -4.88 -3.15 0.51
N MET A 85 -3.77 -3.84 0.27
CA MET A 85 -3.66 -4.72 -0.88
C MET A 85 -4.37 -6.04 -0.63
N TRP A 86 -5.25 -6.41 -1.55
CA TRP A 86 -5.95 -7.67 -1.43
C TRP A 86 -5.32 -8.82 -2.26
N THR A 87 -4.60 -8.49 -3.34
CA THR A 87 -3.86 -9.47 -4.16
C THR A 87 -2.49 -9.75 -3.57
N ILE A 88 -2.46 -10.53 -2.49
CA ILE A 88 -1.24 -10.81 -1.73
C ILE A 88 -0.28 -11.79 -2.43
N ASP A 89 -0.70 -12.39 -3.53
CA ASP A 89 0.09 -13.26 -4.40
C ASP A 89 0.99 -12.50 -5.40
N SER A 90 0.83 -11.19 -5.48
CA SER A 90 1.56 -10.31 -6.40
C SER A 90 2.11 -9.09 -5.65
N PRO A 91 3.11 -9.29 -4.77
CA PRO A 91 3.74 -8.18 -4.08
C PRO A 91 4.46 -7.24 -5.06
N PRO A 92 4.72 -5.99 -4.67
CA PRO A 92 5.58 -5.09 -5.43
C PRO A 92 6.93 -5.75 -5.75
N PHE A 93 7.50 -5.43 -6.91
CA PHE A 93 8.82 -5.94 -7.30
C PHE A 93 9.97 -5.12 -6.68
N SER A 94 9.67 -3.93 -6.14
CA SER A 94 10.65 -3.05 -5.52
C SER A 94 11.08 -3.57 -4.15
N ASP A 95 12.38 -3.62 -3.90
CA ASP A 95 12.97 -3.90 -2.59
C ASP A 95 12.89 -2.70 -1.62
N LYS A 96 12.43 -1.54 -2.12
CA LYS A 96 12.12 -0.33 -1.34
C LYS A 96 10.65 -0.23 -0.91
N ALA A 97 9.86 -1.26 -1.15
CA ALA A 97 8.44 -1.25 -0.83
C ALA A 97 8.13 -2.02 0.46
N VAL A 98 7.29 -1.44 1.31
CA VAL A 98 6.63 -2.14 2.40
C VAL A 98 5.15 -2.32 2.06
N TYR A 99 4.64 -3.50 2.32
CA TYR A 99 3.39 -3.98 1.82
C TYR A 99 2.46 -4.41 2.96
N LEU A 100 1.30 -3.79 3.04
CA LEU A 100 0.26 -4.11 4.03
C LEU A 100 -0.95 -4.74 3.34
N PRO A 101 -1.18 -6.04 3.52
CA PRO A 101 -2.33 -6.72 2.93
C PRO A 101 -3.64 -6.33 3.62
N THR A 102 -4.74 -6.32 2.87
CA THR A 102 -6.09 -6.33 3.42
C THR A 102 -6.36 -7.66 4.12
N LEU A 103 -6.92 -7.62 5.31
CA LEU A 103 -7.46 -8.82 5.94
C LEU A 103 -8.88 -9.07 5.42
N ALA A 104 -9.16 -10.31 5.05
CA ALA A 104 -10.48 -10.72 4.60
C ALA A 104 -11.22 -11.49 5.71
N ARG A 105 -12.48 -11.15 5.93
CA ARG A 105 -13.39 -11.88 6.83
C ARG A 105 -14.45 -12.60 6.01
N ASP A 106 -14.62 -13.89 6.21
CA ASP A 106 -15.64 -14.68 5.55
C ASP A 106 -17.03 -14.25 6.06
N LEU A 107 -17.92 -13.86 5.14
CA LEU A 107 -19.28 -13.39 5.49
C LEU A 107 -20.18 -14.50 6.00
N THR A 108 -19.86 -15.76 5.75
CA THR A 108 -20.66 -16.91 6.20
C THR A 108 -20.26 -17.35 7.59
N SER A 109 -18.98 -17.53 7.86
CA SER A 109 -18.47 -18.00 9.16
C SER A 109 -18.19 -16.87 10.14
N GLY A 110 -17.91 -15.64 9.64
CA GLY A 110 -17.47 -14.52 10.45
C GLY A 110 -15.98 -14.57 10.84
N ASP A 111 -15.25 -15.59 10.38
CA ASP A 111 -13.84 -15.78 10.71
C ASP A 111 -12.92 -15.00 9.77
N LEU A 112 -11.73 -14.63 10.28
CA LEU A 112 -10.66 -14.13 9.41
C LEU A 112 -10.16 -15.27 8.52
N VAL A 113 -10.03 -14.97 7.24
CA VAL A 113 -9.46 -15.91 6.27
C VAL A 113 -7.95 -16.00 6.52
N ASN A 114 -7.43 -17.22 6.62
CA ASN A 114 -6.00 -17.41 6.80
C ASN A 114 -5.23 -16.97 5.54
N PHE A 115 -3.97 -16.66 5.74
CA PHE A 115 -3.08 -16.14 4.71
C PHE A 115 -2.94 -17.08 3.50
N GLU A 116 -2.80 -18.38 3.74
CA GLU A 116 -2.65 -19.37 2.67
C GLU A 116 -3.88 -19.42 1.75
N LYS A 117 -5.09 -19.32 2.32
CA LYS A 117 -6.33 -19.25 1.53
C LYS A 117 -6.39 -17.93 0.73
N GLN A 118 -5.94 -16.81 1.29
CA GLN A 118 -5.94 -15.53 0.57
C GLN A 118 -5.01 -15.53 -0.65
N LEU A 119 -3.96 -16.34 -0.68
CA LEU A 119 -3.09 -16.50 -1.85
C LEU A 119 -3.83 -17.06 -3.09
N TRP A 120 -4.94 -17.76 -2.88
CA TRP A 120 -5.76 -18.30 -3.96
C TRP A 120 -6.84 -17.35 -4.47
N PHE A 121 -7.10 -16.25 -3.77
CA PHE A 121 -8.21 -15.34 -4.09
C PHE A 121 -8.21 -14.85 -5.52
N ARG A 122 -7.04 -14.53 -6.06
CA ARG A 122 -6.94 -14.06 -7.44
C ARG A 122 -7.33 -15.11 -8.45
N GLN A 123 -6.99 -16.36 -8.22
CA GLN A 123 -7.40 -17.49 -9.09
C GLN A 123 -8.88 -17.81 -8.94
N GLU A 124 -9.40 -17.76 -7.73
CA GLU A 124 -10.79 -18.10 -7.44
C GLU A 124 -11.77 -16.98 -7.80
N HIS A 125 -11.37 -15.71 -7.63
CA HIS A 125 -12.27 -14.57 -7.71
C HIS A 125 -11.83 -13.47 -8.71
N GLY A 126 -10.65 -13.61 -9.32
CA GLY A 126 -10.12 -12.64 -10.28
C GLY A 126 -9.40 -11.45 -9.60
N VAL A 127 -9.32 -10.32 -10.32
CA VAL A 127 -8.52 -9.15 -9.88
C VAL A 127 -9.28 -8.18 -8.96
N PHE A 128 -10.57 -8.38 -8.74
CA PHE A 128 -11.37 -7.53 -7.87
C PHE A 128 -11.68 -8.24 -6.56
N PHE A 129 -11.65 -7.48 -5.45
CA PHE A 129 -12.00 -8.04 -4.15
C PHE A 129 -13.43 -8.60 -4.16
N PRO A 130 -13.66 -9.86 -3.73
CA PRO A 130 -14.95 -10.53 -3.84
C PRO A 130 -15.89 -10.15 -2.67
N HIS A 131 -16.40 -8.92 -2.67
CA HIS A 131 -17.29 -8.37 -1.65
C HIS A 131 -18.58 -9.16 -1.39
N SER A 132 -18.97 -10.06 -2.31
CA SER A 132 -20.12 -10.93 -2.11
C SER A 132 -19.87 -12.11 -1.16
N VAL A 133 -18.61 -12.41 -0.90
CA VAL A 133 -18.16 -13.56 -0.09
C VAL A 133 -17.39 -13.12 1.14
N TYR A 134 -16.62 -12.03 1.02
CA TYR A 134 -15.73 -11.55 2.07
C TYR A 134 -15.93 -10.06 2.37
N GLU A 135 -15.71 -9.71 3.62
CA GLU A 135 -15.57 -8.33 4.06
C GLU A 135 -14.09 -7.97 4.15
N ALA A 136 -13.71 -6.84 3.54
CA ALA A 136 -12.35 -6.31 3.64
C ALA A 136 -12.20 -5.51 4.93
N THR A 137 -11.14 -5.78 5.69
CA THR A 137 -10.76 -4.99 6.85
C THR A 137 -9.58 -4.10 6.47
N ASP A 138 -9.76 -2.80 6.63
CA ASP A 138 -8.69 -1.81 6.38
C ASP A 138 -7.54 -1.98 7.38
N CYS A 139 -6.33 -1.70 6.94
CA CYS A 139 -5.16 -1.61 7.81
C CYS A 139 -5.38 -0.57 8.90
N SER A 140 -4.94 -0.87 10.12
CA SER A 140 -5.05 0.07 11.23
C SER A 140 -4.10 1.27 11.08
N ALA A 141 -4.40 2.36 11.79
CA ALA A 141 -3.52 3.54 11.82
C ALA A 141 -2.12 3.20 12.35
N GLU A 142 -2.02 2.25 13.28
CA GLU A 142 -0.74 1.79 13.85
C GLU A 142 0.06 0.99 12.83
N ASP A 143 -0.57 0.08 12.08
CA ASP A 143 0.09 -0.70 11.04
C ASP A 143 0.65 0.22 9.93
N ILE A 144 -0.15 1.19 9.47
CA ILE A 144 0.25 2.14 8.43
C ILE A 144 1.44 2.98 8.90
N LEU A 145 1.40 3.49 10.14
CA LEU A 145 2.49 4.28 10.71
C LEU A 145 3.76 3.43 10.88
N THR A 146 3.62 2.21 11.37
CA THR A 146 4.76 1.29 11.58
C THR A 146 5.42 0.93 10.25
N ALA A 147 4.64 0.58 9.23
CA ALA A 147 5.16 0.29 7.89
C ALA A 147 5.84 1.52 7.25
N THR A 148 5.30 2.71 7.47
CA THR A 148 5.91 3.95 6.98
C THR A 148 7.27 4.20 7.63
N ARG A 149 7.39 4.03 8.94
CA ARG A 149 8.67 4.17 9.67
C ARG A 149 9.68 3.14 9.20
N GLU A 150 9.26 1.90 9.03
CA GLU A 150 10.11 0.83 8.51
C GLU A 150 10.63 1.16 7.12
N CYS A 151 9.77 1.59 6.21
CA CYS A 151 10.15 1.94 4.84
C CYS A 151 11.15 3.11 4.81
N LEU A 152 10.93 4.16 5.60
CA LEU A 152 11.86 5.30 5.71
C LEU A 152 13.20 4.89 6.34
N GLU A 153 13.19 3.96 7.28
CA GLU A 153 14.42 3.46 7.89
C GLU A 153 15.22 2.59 6.91
N MET A 154 14.54 1.75 6.13
CA MET A 154 15.17 0.98 5.04
C MET A 154 15.91 1.89 4.06
N GLU A 155 15.33 3.02 3.69
CA GLU A 155 15.97 3.99 2.80
C GLU A 155 17.18 4.68 3.44
N ARG A 156 17.14 4.95 4.75
CA ARG A 156 18.24 5.63 5.48
C ARG A 156 19.45 4.74 5.73
N VAL A 157 19.22 3.50 6.13
CA VAL A 157 20.29 2.59 6.56
C VAL A 157 20.64 1.52 5.55
N GLY A 158 19.88 1.42 4.48
CA GLY A 158 19.96 0.34 3.50
C GLY A 158 19.22 -0.91 4.00
N ASN A 159 19.89 -2.05 4.01
CA ASN A 159 19.25 -3.34 4.29
C ASN A 159 18.82 -3.46 5.76
N VAL A 160 17.53 -3.53 6.04
CA VAL A 160 16.94 -3.83 7.34
C VAL A 160 16.66 -5.33 7.42
N ALA A 161 16.97 -5.96 8.54
CA ALA A 161 16.69 -7.38 8.73
C ALA A 161 15.17 -7.64 8.73
N LEU A 162 14.74 -8.59 7.92
CA LEU A 162 13.33 -8.98 7.86
C LEU A 162 12.83 -9.46 9.23
N THR A 163 11.63 -9.04 9.59
CA THR A 163 10.92 -9.59 10.74
C THR A 163 10.56 -11.06 10.50
N GLU A 164 10.19 -11.77 11.55
CA GLU A 164 9.73 -13.17 11.46
C GLU A 164 8.51 -13.30 10.54
N ASN A 165 7.56 -12.37 10.64
CA ASN A 165 6.37 -12.36 9.79
C ASN A 165 6.70 -12.13 8.32
N GLN A 166 7.65 -11.24 8.02
CA GLN A 166 8.09 -10.99 6.64
C GLN A 166 8.81 -12.20 6.05
N ARG A 167 9.67 -12.87 6.81
CA ARG A 167 10.31 -14.13 6.37
C ARG A 167 9.26 -15.19 6.07
N ARG A 168 8.32 -15.41 7.00
CA ARG A 168 7.23 -16.37 6.82
C ARG A 168 6.37 -16.03 5.60
N TYR A 169 6.10 -14.74 5.36
CA TYR A 169 5.40 -14.29 4.16
C TYR A 169 6.18 -14.69 2.90
N GLN A 170 7.45 -14.34 2.81
CA GLN A 170 8.28 -14.65 1.65
C GLN A 170 8.38 -16.16 1.38
N GLU A 171 8.57 -16.97 2.42
CA GLU A 171 8.60 -18.43 2.30
C GLU A 171 7.29 -18.98 1.76
N THR A 172 6.15 -18.52 2.31
CA THR A 172 4.83 -18.98 1.91
C THR A 172 4.49 -18.58 0.47
N VAL A 173 4.76 -17.33 0.09
CA VAL A 173 4.54 -16.84 -1.29
C VAL A 173 5.45 -17.56 -2.27
N SER A 174 6.73 -17.73 -1.95
CA SER A 174 7.70 -18.41 -2.83
C SER A 174 7.37 -19.90 -3.05
N ALA A 175 6.76 -20.53 -2.07
CA ALA A 175 6.29 -21.92 -2.18
C ALA A 175 5.00 -22.06 -2.98
N HIS A 176 4.24 -20.97 -3.15
CA HIS A 176 2.93 -21.01 -3.79
C HIS A 176 3.03 -21.20 -5.31
N PRO A 177 2.19 -22.04 -5.92
CA PRO A 177 2.27 -22.33 -7.38
C PRO A 177 2.11 -21.10 -8.28
N THR A 178 1.35 -20.10 -7.86
CA THR A 178 1.13 -18.87 -8.67
C THR A 178 2.38 -18.00 -8.80
N SER A 179 3.26 -17.98 -7.79
CA SER A 179 4.50 -17.22 -7.85
C SER A 179 5.47 -17.74 -8.92
N LYS A 180 5.41 -19.04 -9.23
CA LYS A 180 6.24 -19.66 -10.27
C LYS A 180 5.79 -19.34 -11.70
N GLN A 181 4.53 -18.94 -11.89
CA GLN A 181 4.00 -18.55 -13.20
C GLN A 181 4.31 -17.09 -13.56
N ALA A 182 4.58 -16.23 -12.58
CA ALA A 182 4.92 -14.83 -12.81
C ALA A 182 6.38 -14.61 -13.22
N LEU A 183 7.24 -15.64 -13.08
CA LEU A 183 8.67 -15.60 -13.40
C LEU A 183 9.03 -16.40 -14.68
N SER A 184 8.05 -16.99 -15.35
CA SER A 184 8.19 -17.67 -16.65
C SER A 184 7.61 -16.84 -17.80
#